data_14f3e88ad28ff2393b6703963d6e2a6d
#
_entry.id   14f3e88ad28ff2393b6703963d6e2a6d
#
_cell.length_a   1.000
_cell.length_b   1.000
_cell.length_c   1.000
_cell.angle_alpha   90.00
_cell.angle_beta   90.00
_cell.angle_gamma   90.00
#
_symmetry.space_group_name_H-M   'P 1'
#
loop_
_entity.id
_entity.type
_entity.pdbx_description
1 polymer ?
#
loop_
_entity_poly.entity_id
_entity_poly.type
_entity_poly.pdbx_seq_one_letter_code
_entity_poly.pdbx_strand_id
1 'polypeptide(L)'
;MGKNVVILGTQWGDEGKGKIVDLLTEQVKYVARFQGGHNAGHTLVIEGKKTVLHLIPSGILHEGVTCLIGNGVVLSPEALMKEIGELEAQGVPVRQRLRLSPACPLILPYHVALDLARELARGNDKIGTTGRGIGPAYEDKVARRGLRLGDLLDPRSFAQKLREIIDYHNFALTQYYRVEAVDYDTVLAQALALGDQIKPMISDITEMLHRAREAGENIMFEGAQGSLLDIDHGTYPFVTSSNTTAGGTATGSGFGPLYLDYVLGITKAYTTRVGSGPFPTELSCDIGEYLGKKGHEFGATTGRKRRTGWFDAVALRHAVRINSVSGICLTKLDVLDGLDEVKICIGYRDAQGNPVGIPFDADGWNSVLPVYETLPGWQDSTVGATELDQLPINARNYIKRIELLVGASVDIVSTGPDRVETIILRHPFTE
;
A
#
# COMPACT_ATOMS: atom_id res chain seq x y z
N MET A 1 10.50 25.20 8.90
CA MET A 1 9.44 24.32 9.43
C MET A 1 9.68 22.95 8.86
N GLY A 2 9.43 21.90 9.66
CA GLY A 2 9.48 20.53 9.13
C GLY A 2 8.42 20.31 8.06
N LYS A 3 8.64 19.33 7.19
CA LYS A 3 7.70 18.94 6.11
C LYS A 3 6.96 17.67 6.45
N ASN A 4 5.70 17.60 6.01
CA ASN A 4 4.79 16.48 6.20
C ASN A 4 4.51 15.84 4.85
N VAL A 5 5.16 14.71 4.57
CA VAL A 5 5.18 14.07 3.25
C VAL A 5 4.35 12.80 3.26
N VAL A 6 3.46 12.65 2.29
CA VAL A 6 2.70 11.41 2.06
C VAL A 6 3.37 10.61 0.96
N ILE A 7 3.65 9.34 1.20
CA ILE A 7 4.14 8.39 0.20
C ILE A 7 3.06 7.37 -0.09
N LEU A 8 2.60 7.28 -1.32
CA LEU A 8 1.55 6.36 -1.74
C LEU A 8 1.83 5.71 -3.09
N GLY A 9 1.23 4.54 -3.34
CA GLY A 9 1.26 3.90 -4.65
C GLY A 9 0.20 4.49 -5.57
N THR A 10 0.55 4.65 -6.84
CA THR A 10 -0.37 5.24 -7.84
C THR A 10 -1.05 4.22 -8.73
N GLN A 11 -0.64 2.95 -8.67
CA GLN A 11 -1.13 1.85 -9.51
C GLN A 11 -1.91 0.83 -8.63
N TRP A 12 -1.75 -0.47 -8.88
CA TRP A 12 -2.40 -1.56 -8.12
C TRP A 12 -1.51 -2.14 -7.01
N GLY A 13 -0.68 -1.31 -6.36
CA GLY A 13 0.27 -1.76 -5.35
C GLY A 13 1.55 -2.34 -5.94
N ASP A 14 2.46 -2.75 -5.07
CA ASP A 14 3.75 -3.34 -5.44
C ASP A 14 4.65 -2.45 -6.32
N GLU A 15 4.47 -1.12 -6.26
CA GLU A 15 5.26 -0.14 -7.01
C GLU A 15 6.71 0.01 -6.53
N GLY A 16 7.09 -0.69 -5.46
CA GLY A 16 8.44 -0.58 -4.88
C GLY A 16 8.56 0.50 -3.81
N LYS A 17 7.47 0.81 -3.11
CA LYS A 17 7.41 1.84 -2.05
C LYS A 17 8.47 1.64 -0.96
N GLY A 18 8.72 0.39 -0.54
CA GLY A 18 9.61 0.09 0.59
C GLY A 18 11.00 0.73 0.45
N LYS A 19 11.66 0.58 -0.70
CA LYS A 19 12.97 1.18 -0.99
C LYS A 19 12.95 2.71 -0.82
N ILE A 20 11.90 3.37 -1.31
CA ILE A 20 11.81 4.83 -1.31
C ILE A 20 11.47 5.35 0.09
N VAL A 21 10.60 4.64 0.81
CA VAL A 21 10.31 4.94 2.22
C VAL A 21 11.60 4.82 3.05
N ASP A 22 12.38 3.76 2.86
CA ASP A 22 13.67 3.56 3.52
C ASP A 22 14.64 4.71 3.24
N LEU A 23 14.83 5.05 1.95
CA LEU A 23 15.69 6.15 1.52
C LEU A 23 15.32 7.48 2.19
N LEU A 24 14.03 7.81 2.20
CA LEU A 24 13.54 9.09 2.72
C LEU A 24 13.43 9.12 4.26
N THR A 25 13.47 7.96 4.91
CA THR A 25 13.39 7.85 6.38
C THR A 25 14.57 8.53 7.09
N GLU A 26 15.72 8.68 6.45
CA GLU A 26 16.87 9.39 7.03
C GLU A 26 16.59 10.87 7.36
N GLN A 27 15.57 11.45 6.71
CA GLN A 27 15.20 12.86 6.88
C GLN A 27 14.04 13.08 7.87
N VAL A 28 13.51 12.00 8.50
CA VAL A 28 12.31 12.12 9.31
C VAL A 28 12.48 11.65 10.73
N LYS A 29 11.69 12.23 11.62
CA LYS A 29 11.59 11.84 13.02
C LYS A 29 10.44 10.87 13.26
N TYR A 30 9.40 10.93 12.45
CA TYR A 30 8.19 10.13 12.60
C TYR A 30 7.77 9.49 11.27
N VAL A 31 7.41 8.21 11.32
CA VAL A 31 6.80 7.49 10.19
C VAL A 31 5.46 6.95 10.65
N ALA A 32 4.37 7.35 9.98
CA ALA A 32 3.01 6.98 10.35
C ALA A 32 2.31 6.18 9.26
N ARG A 33 1.80 5.00 9.59
CA ARG A 33 0.85 4.27 8.75
C ARG A 33 -0.57 4.70 9.08
N PHE A 34 -1.38 4.94 8.04
CA PHE A 34 -2.70 5.51 8.19
C PHE A 34 -3.84 4.63 7.67
N GLN A 35 -3.55 3.54 6.93
CA GLN A 35 -4.57 2.66 6.39
C GLN A 35 -4.01 1.25 6.09
N GLY A 36 -4.93 0.32 5.70
CA GLY A 36 -4.61 -1.06 5.43
C GLY A 36 -4.47 -1.87 6.72
N GLY A 37 -3.71 -2.94 6.65
CA GLY A 37 -3.40 -3.83 7.76
C GLY A 37 -2.18 -4.66 7.42
N HIS A 38 -2.08 -5.85 7.98
CA HIS A 38 -0.98 -6.78 7.71
C HIS A 38 -1.07 -7.49 6.34
N ASN A 39 -1.99 -7.06 5.46
CA ASN A 39 -2.03 -7.45 4.05
C ASN A 39 -0.99 -6.73 3.18
N ALA A 40 -0.36 -5.67 3.68
CA ALA A 40 0.78 -5.04 3.02
C ALA A 40 2.03 -5.94 3.10
N GLY A 41 3.00 -5.69 2.20
CA GLY A 41 4.30 -6.33 2.21
C GLY A 41 5.35 -5.35 1.68
N HIS A 42 6.01 -4.63 2.60
CA HIS A 42 7.09 -3.70 2.26
C HIS A 42 8.42 -4.42 2.42
N THR A 43 9.07 -4.71 1.30
CA THR A 43 10.40 -5.31 1.30
C THR A 43 11.45 -4.21 1.35
N LEU A 44 12.34 -4.30 2.32
CA LEU A 44 13.49 -3.43 2.49
C LEU A 44 14.78 -4.25 2.38
N VAL A 45 15.80 -3.65 1.81
CA VAL A 45 17.14 -4.25 1.76
C VAL A 45 18.09 -3.23 2.36
N ILE A 46 18.53 -3.47 3.60
CA ILE A 46 19.45 -2.60 4.33
C ILE A 46 20.74 -3.40 4.57
N GLU A 47 21.86 -2.89 4.10
CA GLU A 47 23.18 -3.54 4.20
C GLU A 47 23.17 -5.01 3.72
N GLY A 48 22.45 -5.26 2.61
CA GLY A 48 22.30 -6.59 2.02
C GLY A 48 21.33 -7.53 2.75
N LYS A 49 20.80 -7.14 3.91
CA LYS A 49 19.81 -7.90 4.67
C LYS A 49 18.40 -7.55 4.22
N LYS A 50 17.66 -8.55 3.74
CA LYS A 50 16.26 -8.39 3.33
C LYS A 50 15.32 -8.54 4.51
N THR A 51 14.49 -7.54 4.76
CA THR A 51 13.41 -7.56 5.77
C THR A 51 12.08 -7.27 5.08
N VAL A 52 11.03 -8.00 5.42
CA VAL A 52 9.67 -7.78 4.90
C VAL A 52 8.79 -7.34 6.08
N LEU A 53 8.24 -6.14 5.98
CA LEU A 53 7.32 -5.58 6.96
C LEU A 53 5.88 -5.64 6.45
N HIS A 54 4.95 -6.00 7.31
CA HIS A 54 3.53 -6.14 6.96
C HIS A 54 2.66 -5.07 7.61
N LEU A 55 2.85 -4.81 8.90
CA LEU A 55 2.03 -3.92 9.70
C LEU A 55 2.83 -2.74 10.25
N ILE A 56 4.04 -3.01 10.73
CA ILE A 56 4.92 -2.00 11.34
C ILE A 56 5.45 -1.07 10.25
N PRO A 57 5.47 0.28 10.48
CA PRO A 57 6.03 1.22 9.53
C PRO A 57 7.52 0.96 9.25
N SER A 58 7.93 1.20 8.00
CA SER A 58 9.29 0.90 7.52
C SER A 58 10.40 1.65 8.28
N GLY A 59 10.08 2.80 8.85
CA GLY A 59 11.00 3.58 9.68
C GLY A 59 11.51 2.89 10.95
N ILE A 60 10.91 1.75 11.34
CA ILE A 60 11.32 1.00 12.54
C ILE A 60 12.76 0.49 12.47
N LEU A 61 13.30 0.30 11.26
CA LEU A 61 14.67 -0.17 11.04
C LEU A 61 15.72 0.94 11.22
N HIS A 62 15.28 2.22 11.29
CA HIS A 62 16.17 3.37 11.46
C HIS A 62 16.22 3.83 12.92
N GLU A 63 17.43 4.03 13.46
CA GLU A 63 17.62 4.54 14.81
C GLU A 63 17.04 5.96 14.94
N GLY A 64 16.48 6.26 16.10
CA GLY A 64 15.94 7.58 16.40
C GLY A 64 14.60 7.92 15.74
N VAL A 65 14.05 7.04 14.91
CA VAL A 65 12.74 7.22 14.27
C VAL A 65 11.64 6.59 15.12
N THR A 66 10.58 7.35 15.36
CA THR A 66 9.36 6.88 16.02
C THR A 66 8.32 6.44 14.98
N CYS A 67 7.84 5.21 15.11
CA CYS A 67 6.85 4.63 14.22
C CYS A 67 5.46 4.68 14.83
N LEU A 68 4.48 5.12 14.05
CA LEU A 68 3.12 5.35 14.49
C LEU A 68 2.14 4.52 13.65
N ILE A 69 1.20 3.85 14.31
CA ILE A 69 0.06 3.19 13.64
C ILE A 69 -1.20 3.97 13.98
N GLY A 70 -1.74 4.65 12.97
CA GLY A 70 -2.93 5.49 13.07
C GLY A 70 -4.23 4.69 13.10
N ASN A 71 -5.31 5.34 13.49
CA ASN A 71 -6.65 4.78 13.66
C ASN A 71 -7.30 4.21 12.38
N GLY A 72 -6.75 4.53 11.22
CA GLY A 72 -7.23 3.99 9.94
C GLY A 72 -6.72 2.58 9.64
N VAL A 73 -5.71 2.10 10.36
CA VAL A 73 -5.17 0.75 10.21
C VAL A 73 -6.03 -0.26 10.96
N VAL A 74 -6.42 -1.36 10.28
CA VAL A 74 -7.03 -2.52 10.96
C VAL A 74 -5.91 -3.42 11.48
N LEU A 75 -5.90 -3.63 12.80
CA LEU A 75 -4.77 -4.20 13.52
C LEU A 75 -5.07 -5.61 14.01
N SER A 76 -4.31 -6.60 13.53
CA SER A 76 -4.29 -7.95 14.11
C SER A 76 -3.28 -7.98 15.26
N PRO A 77 -3.72 -8.19 16.52
CA PRO A 77 -2.80 -8.31 17.66
C PRO A 77 -1.79 -9.44 17.49
N GLU A 78 -2.22 -10.57 16.96
CA GLU A 78 -1.37 -11.74 16.70
C GLU A 78 -0.28 -11.43 15.65
N ALA A 79 -0.68 -10.86 14.50
CA ALA A 79 0.26 -10.51 13.45
C ALA A 79 1.26 -9.44 13.92
N LEU A 80 0.80 -8.45 14.70
CA LEU A 80 1.66 -7.43 15.28
C LEU A 80 2.71 -8.03 16.21
N MET A 81 2.30 -8.88 17.15
CA MET A 81 3.21 -9.47 18.12
C MET A 81 4.22 -10.42 17.47
N LYS A 82 3.80 -11.15 16.43
CA LYS A 82 4.69 -11.96 15.62
C LYS A 82 5.77 -11.10 14.94
N GLU A 83 5.36 -10.03 14.27
CA GLU A 83 6.28 -9.13 13.56
C GLU A 83 7.23 -8.40 14.53
N ILE A 84 6.75 -8.00 15.72
CA ILE A 84 7.59 -7.46 16.80
C ILE A 84 8.66 -8.49 17.21
N GLY A 85 8.26 -9.73 17.47
CA GLY A 85 9.18 -10.78 17.89
C GLY A 85 10.26 -11.08 16.85
N GLU A 86 9.89 -11.10 15.57
CA GLU A 86 10.83 -11.31 14.46
C GLU A 86 11.86 -10.16 14.34
N LEU A 87 11.44 -8.92 14.57
CA LEU A 87 12.31 -7.75 14.54
C LEU A 87 13.20 -7.64 15.79
N GLU A 88 12.64 -7.90 16.98
CA GLU A 88 13.38 -7.90 18.23
C GLU A 88 14.47 -9.00 18.25
N ALA A 89 14.18 -10.17 17.66
CA ALA A 89 15.17 -11.23 17.46
C ALA A 89 16.34 -10.81 16.54
N GLN A 90 16.13 -9.76 15.73
CA GLN A 90 17.15 -9.14 14.88
C GLN A 90 17.86 -7.95 15.55
N GLY A 91 17.55 -7.66 16.80
CA GLY A 91 18.13 -6.56 17.58
C GLY A 91 17.44 -5.21 17.43
N VAL A 92 16.27 -5.14 16.74
CA VAL A 92 15.52 -3.89 16.57
C VAL A 92 14.67 -3.63 17.82
N PRO A 93 14.84 -2.51 18.56
CA PRO A 93 14.11 -2.22 19.79
C PRO A 93 12.69 -1.69 19.50
N VAL A 94 11.82 -2.54 18.94
CA VAL A 94 10.52 -2.15 18.39
C VAL A 94 9.62 -1.48 19.44
N ARG A 95 9.47 -2.10 20.62
CA ARG A 95 8.55 -1.63 21.67
C ARG A 95 8.91 -0.22 22.18
N GLN A 96 10.16 0.18 22.08
CA GLN A 96 10.60 1.50 22.49
C GLN A 96 10.16 2.59 21.53
N ARG A 97 10.04 2.27 20.24
CA ARG A 97 9.84 3.23 19.14
C ARG A 97 8.49 3.10 18.43
N LEU A 98 7.71 2.06 18.68
CA LEU A 98 6.38 1.87 18.10
C LEU A 98 5.29 2.43 19.02
N ARG A 99 4.34 3.18 18.45
CA ARG A 99 3.13 3.66 19.14
C ARG A 99 1.90 3.37 18.29
N LEU A 100 0.81 3.05 18.98
CA LEU A 100 -0.43 2.53 18.39
C LEU A 100 -1.62 3.38 18.84
N SER A 101 -2.47 3.78 17.90
CA SER A 101 -3.72 4.47 18.24
C SER A 101 -4.69 3.52 18.98
N PRO A 102 -5.28 3.93 20.10
CA PRO A 102 -6.33 3.17 20.76
C PRO A 102 -7.58 3.00 19.87
N ALA A 103 -7.74 3.82 18.85
CA ALA A 103 -8.87 3.79 17.94
C ALA A 103 -8.67 2.86 16.72
N CYS A 104 -7.56 2.13 16.61
CA CYS A 104 -7.37 1.08 15.59
C CYS A 104 -8.44 0.00 15.74
N PRO A 105 -9.22 -0.33 14.69
CA PRO A 105 -10.09 -1.49 14.72
C PRO A 105 -9.27 -2.78 14.80
N LEU A 106 -9.74 -3.74 15.58
CA LEU A 106 -9.09 -5.04 15.74
C LEU A 106 -9.50 -6.00 14.61
N ILE A 107 -8.54 -6.77 14.13
CA ILE A 107 -8.80 -7.99 13.38
C ILE A 107 -8.73 -9.15 14.36
N LEU A 108 -9.83 -9.87 14.50
CA LEU A 108 -9.98 -11.02 15.39
C LEU A 108 -10.30 -12.29 14.57
N PRO A 109 -10.19 -13.50 15.13
CA PRO A 109 -10.33 -14.76 14.39
C PRO A 109 -11.61 -14.88 13.55
N TYR A 110 -12.73 -14.34 14.01
CA TYR A 110 -13.99 -14.36 13.24
C TYR A 110 -13.93 -13.53 11.95
N HIS A 111 -13.10 -12.46 11.89
CA HIS A 111 -12.89 -11.71 10.65
C HIS A 111 -12.15 -12.56 9.61
N VAL A 112 -11.16 -13.34 10.04
CA VAL A 112 -10.43 -14.26 9.18
C VAL A 112 -11.35 -15.37 8.68
N ALA A 113 -12.14 -15.96 9.58
CA ALA A 113 -13.12 -16.99 9.23
C ALA A 113 -14.14 -16.48 8.19
N LEU A 114 -14.66 -15.25 8.37
CA LEU A 114 -15.59 -14.62 7.42
C LEU A 114 -14.93 -14.35 6.05
N ASP A 115 -13.70 -13.85 6.03
CA ASP A 115 -12.96 -13.57 4.79
C ASP A 115 -12.80 -14.86 3.96
N LEU A 116 -12.35 -15.93 4.61
CA LEU A 116 -12.18 -17.24 3.98
C LEU A 116 -13.52 -17.84 3.52
N ALA A 117 -14.57 -17.77 4.34
CA ALA A 117 -15.90 -18.29 4.01
C ALA A 117 -16.51 -17.56 2.80
N ARG A 118 -16.34 -16.23 2.73
CA ARG A 118 -16.82 -15.41 1.60
C ARG A 118 -16.11 -15.76 0.29
N GLU A 119 -14.79 -15.91 0.31
CA GLU A 119 -14.02 -16.30 -0.87
C GLU A 119 -14.39 -17.72 -1.33
N LEU A 120 -14.60 -18.65 -0.38
CA LEU A 120 -15.04 -20.00 -0.69
C LEU A 120 -16.43 -20.00 -1.36
N ALA A 121 -17.37 -19.24 -0.80
CA ALA A 121 -18.74 -19.15 -1.31
C ALA A 121 -18.84 -18.54 -2.73
N ARG A 122 -17.92 -17.67 -3.11
CA ARG A 122 -17.84 -17.05 -4.44
C ARG A 122 -17.31 -18.00 -5.53
N GLY A 123 -16.64 -19.07 -5.18
CA GLY A 123 -16.13 -20.04 -6.15
C GLY A 123 -15.18 -19.42 -7.19
N ASN A 124 -15.60 -19.34 -8.45
CA ASN A 124 -14.81 -18.77 -9.54
C ASN A 124 -14.82 -17.23 -9.55
N ASP A 125 -15.81 -16.60 -8.92
CA ASP A 125 -15.96 -15.13 -8.87
C ASP A 125 -15.25 -14.50 -7.67
N LYS A 126 -14.18 -15.14 -7.22
CA LYS A 126 -13.34 -14.66 -6.11
C LYS A 126 -12.79 -13.27 -6.39
N ILE A 127 -12.79 -12.43 -5.37
CA ILE A 127 -12.05 -11.15 -5.38
C ILE A 127 -10.54 -11.41 -5.37
N GLY A 128 -10.12 -12.52 -4.73
CA GLY A 128 -8.73 -12.87 -4.55
C GLY A 128 -8.12 -12.19 -3.34
N THR A 129 -8.87 -12.11 -2.24
CA THR A 129 -8.40 -11.53 -0.97
C THR A 129 -7.18 -12.26 -0.42
N THR A 130 -6.53 -11.66 0.56
CA THR A 130 -5.40 -12.31 1.25
C THR A 130 -5.85 -13.31 2.32
N GLY A 131 -7.15 -13.42 2.61
CA GLY A 131 -7.71 -14.28 3.66
C GLY A 131 -7.33 -13.84 5.07
N ARG A 132 -6.97 -12.57 5.27
CA ARG A 132 -6.47 -12.03 6.54
C ARG A 132 -7.50 -11.25 7.35
N GLY A 133 -8.77 -11.27 6.94
CA GLY A 133 -9.86 -10.61 7.66
C GLY A 133 -9.90 -9.09 7.51
N ILE A 134 -9.17 -8.51 6.57
CA ILE A 134 -9.07 -7.05 6.38
C ILE A 134 -10.45 -6.46 6.04
N GLY A 135 -11.12 -7.01 5.02
CA GLY A 135 -12.44 -6.55 4.58
C GLY A 135 -13.48 -6.61 5.69
N PRO A 136 -13.70 -7.77 6.32
CA PRO A 136 -14.64 -7.90 7.44
C PRO A 136 -14.36 -6.94 8.60
N ALA A 137 -13.09 -6.65 8.93
CA ALA A 137 -12.75 -5.69 9.98
C ALA A 137 -13.12 -4.24 9.61
N TYR A 138 -12.91 -3.82 8.36
CA TYR A 138 -13.39 -2.52 7.87
C TYR A 138 -14.91 -2.44 7.82
N GLU A 139 -15.60 -3.52 7.43
CA GLU A 139 -17.06 -3.62 7.47
C GLU A 139 -17.58 -3.39 8.89
N ASP A 140 -17.02 -4.05 9.88
CA ASP A 140 -17.40 -3.87 11.28
C ASP A 140 -17.12 -2.46 11.79
N LYS A 141 -16.00 -1.84 11.38
CA LYS A 141 -15.69 -0.44 11.68
C LYS A 141 -16.80 0.48 11.18
N VAL A 142 -17.19 0.34 9.90
CA VAL A 142 -18.21 1.22 9.28
C VAL A 142 -19.60 0.94 9.84
N ALA A 143 -19.92 -0.33 10.16
CA ALA A 143 -21.14 -0.72 10.85
C ALA A 143 -21.19 -0.29 12.32
N ARG A 144 -20.11 0.27 12.88
CA ARG A 144 -19.97 0.75 14.27
C ARG A 144 -20.12 -0.35 15.32
N ARG A 145 -19.80 -1.60 14.97
CA ARG A 145 -19.78 -2.75 15.88
C ARG A 145 -18.36 -3.30 16.11
N GLY A 146 -17.37 -2.82 15.35
CA GLY A 146 -15.98 -3.26 15.45
C GLY A 146 -15.37 -2.94 16.82
N LEU A 147 -14.65 -3.89 17.39
CA LEU A 147 -13.82 -3.69 18.56
C LEU A 147 -12.56 -2.91 18.20
N ARG A 148 -12.15 -2.03 19.10
CA ARG A 148 -10.94 -1.21 18.92
C ARG A 148 -9.83 -1.65 19.89
N LEU A 149 -8.61 -1.27 19.55
CA LEU A 149 -7.45 -1.58 20.40
C LEU A 149 -7.62 -1.06 21.83
N GLY A 150 -8.20 0.13 22.00
CA GLY A 150 -8.50 0.72 23.30
C GLY A 150 -9.50 -0.05 24.13
N ASP A 151 -10.37 -0.86 23.52
CA ASP A 151 -11.31 -1.71 24.29
C ASP A 151 -10.60 -2.77 25.13
N LEU A 152 -9.39 -3.22 24.70
CA LEU A 152 -8.57 -4.18 25.47
C LEU A 152 -8.07 -3.60 26.81
N LEU A 153 -8.16 -2.29 27.03
CA LEU A 153 -7.78 -1.65 28.29
C LEU A 153 -8.80 -1.90 29.42
N ASP A 154 -10.04 -2.26 29.06
CA ASP A 154 -11.08 -2.70 30.01
C ASP A 154 -11.55 -4.11 29.66
N PRO A 155 -10.96 -5.16 30.29
CA PRO A 155 -11.28 -6.56 29.99
C PRO A 155 -12.76 -6.93 30.16
N ARG A 156 -13.49 -6.29 31.09
CA ARG A 156 -14.91 -6.59 31.31
C ARG A 156 -15.77 -6.04 30.17
N SER A 157 -15.57 -4.80 29.83
CA SER A 157 -16.26 -4.16 28.69
C SER A 157 -15.91 -4.87 27.37
N PHE A 158 -14.64 -5.23 27.18
CA PHE A 158 -14.19 -5.99 26.01
C PHE A 158 -14.91 -7.34 25.90
N ALA A 159 -14.96 -8.12 26.99
CA ALA A 159 -15.61 -9.43 27.00
C ALA A 159 -17.10 -9.35 26.63
N GLN A 160 -17.83 -8.35 27.15
CA GLN A 160 -19.23 -8.13 26.80
C GLN A 160 -19.41 -7.80 25.32
N LYS A 161 -18.67 -6.82 24.79
CA LYS A 161 -18.72 -6.41 23.37
C LYS A 161 -18.32 -7.57 22.46
N LEU A 162 -17.30 -8.34 22.85
CA LEU A 162 -16.86 -9.50 22.08
C LEU A 162 -17.96 -10.57 22.01
N ARG A 163 -18.71 -10.81 23.07
CA ARG A 163 -19.83 -11.76 23.09
C ARG A 163 -20.87 -11.38 22.03
N GLU A 164 -21.31 -10.14 22.05
CA GLU A 164 -22.33 -9.65 21.12
C GLU A 164 -21.91 -9.80 19.66
N ILE A 165 -20.66 -9.45 19.34
CA ILE A 165 -20.20 -9.49 17.94
C ILE A 165 -19.87 -10.91 17.47
N ILE A 166 -19.34 -11.77 18.34
CA ILE A 166 -19.06 -13.16 17.99
C ILE A 166 -20.36 -13.93 17.74
N ASP A 167 -21.41 -13.73 18.55
CA ASP A 167 -22.71 -14.35 18.35
C ASP A 167 -23.30 -13.93 16.99
N TYR A 168 -23.20 -12.64 16.63
CA TYR A 168 -23.63 -12.13 15.32
C TYR A 168 -22.87 -12.78 14.17
N HIS A 169 -21.55 -12.85 14.22
CA HIS A 169 -20.73 -13.43 13.15
C HIS A 169 -20.83 -14.95 13.08
N ASN A 170 -20.93 -15.63 14.22
CA ASN A 170 -21.17 -17.08 14.26
C ASN A 170 -22.50 -17.46 13.64
N PHE A 171 -23.54 -16.64 13.79
CA PHE A 171 -24.80 -16.86 13.06
C PHE A 171 -24.56 -16.86 11.54
N ALA A 172 -23.81 -15.86 11.02
CA ALA A 172 -23.48 -15.80 9.60
C ALA A 172 -22.60 -16.98 9.16
N LEU A 173 -21.58 -17.33 9.93
CA LEU A 173 -20.68 -18.44 9.63
C LEU A 173 -21.43 -19.77 9.56
N THR A 174 -22.26 -20.07 10.58
CA THR A 174 -22.92 -21.38 10.68
C THR A 174 -24.18 -21.49 9.81
N GLN A 175 -25.04 -20.47 9.80
CA GLN A 175 -26.34 -20.55 9.13
C GLN A 175 -26.28 -20.19 7.65
N TYR A 176 -25.44 -19.20 7.27
CA TYR A 176 -25.34 -18.76 5.88
C TYR A 176 -24.20 -19.46 5.13
N TYR A 177 -22.97 -19.39 5.69
CA TYR A 177 -21.80 -19.99 5.05
C TYR A 177 -21.61 -21.48 5.33
N ARG A 178 -22.28 -22.03 6.34
CA ARG A 178 -22.21 -23.44 6.77
C ARG A 178 -20.78 -23.90 7.08
N VAL A 179 -20.03 -23.04 7.74
CA VAL A 179 -18.70 -23.33 8.27
C VAL A 179 -18.74 -23.35 9.82
N GLU A 180 -17.66 -23.74 10.44
CA GLU A 180 -17.56 -23.84 11.90
C GLU A 180 -17.67 -22.47 12.57
N ALA A 181 -18.26 -22.45 13.76
CA ALA A 181 -18.30 -21.29 14.62
C ALA A 181 -16.91 -21.01 15.22
N VAL A 182 -16.64 -19.75 15.50
CA VAL A 182 -15.45 -19.33 16.22
C VAL A 182 -15.74 -19.38 17.74
N ASP A 183 -14.83 -20.01 18.49
CA ASP A 183 -14.99 -20.18 19.93
C ASP A 183 -14.70 -18.88 20.69
N TYR A 184 -15.68 -18.42 21.46
CA TYR A 184 -15.59 -17.17 22.19
C TYR A 184 -14.51 -17.17 23.27
N ASP A 185 -14.42 -18.23 24.07
CA ASP A 185 -13.52 -18.27 25.22
C ASP A 185 -12.06 -18.28 24.75
N THR A 186 -11.79 -19.00 23.67
CA THR A 186 -10.48 -18.98 23.00
C THR A 186 -10.11 -17.59 22.50
N VAL A 187 -11.02 -16.92 21.79
CA VAL A 187 -10.76 -15.55 21.25
C VAL A 187 -10.56 -14.55 22.38
N LEU A 188 -11.39 -14.61 23.45
CA LEU A 188 -11.27 -13.73 24.59
C LEU A 188 -9.91 -13.89 25.28
N ALA A 189 -9.55 -15.13 25.61
CA ALA A 189 -8.28 -15.41 26.29
C ALA A 189 -7.07 -14.95 25.48
N GLN A 190 -7.04 -15.23 24.18
CA GLN A 190 -5.97 -14.82 23.29
C GLN A 190 -5.90 -13.29 23.15
N ALA A 191 -7.03 -12.63 22.94
CA ALA A 191 -7.08 -11.17 22.76
C ALA A 191 -6.59 -10.42 24.00
N LEU A 192 -6.99 -10.85 25.20
CA LEU A 192 -6.56 -10.24 26.46
C LEU A 192 -5.07 -10.46 26.72
N ALA A 193 -4.55 -11.68 26.50
CA ALA A 193 -3.14 -11.99 26.68
C ALA A 193 -2.23 -11.18 25.72
N LEU A 194 -2.67 -10.97 24.48
CA LEU A 194 -1.97 -10.10 23.52
C LEU A 194 -2.14 -8.62 23.88
N GLY A 195 -3.33 -8.24 24.39
CA GLY A 195 -3.62 -6.88 24.82
C GLY A 195 -2.68 -6.40 25.94
N ASP A 196 -2.38 -7.23 26.92
CA ASP A 196 -1.45 -6.92 28.01
C ASP A 196 -0.03 -6.61 27.48
N GLN A 197 0.41 -7.31 26.42
CA GLN A 197 1.70 -7.08 25.79
C GLN A 197 1.73 -5.81 24.94
N ILE A 198 0.60 -5.43 24.34
CA ILE A 198 0.46 -4.28 23.44
C ILE A 198 0.20 -2.97 24.21
N LYS A 199 -0.45 -3.06 25.36
CA LYS A 199 -0.86 -1.92 26.19
C LYS A 199 0.22 -0.85 26.41
N PRO A 200 1.51 -1.16 26.65
CA PRO A 200 2.54 -0.14 26.84
C PRO A 200 2.83 0.72 25.58
N MET A 201 2.43 0.26 24.41
CA MET A 201 2.63 0.97 23.13
C MET A 201 1.44 1.84 22.73
N ILE A 202 0.30 1.75 23.43
CA ILE A 202 -0.89 2.54 23.12
C ILE A 202 -0.65 4.01 23.51
N SER A 203 -0.92 4.91 22.56
CA SER A 203 -0.69 6.35 22.72
C SER A 203 -1.66 7.15 21.85
N ASP A 204 -1.88 8.41 22.22
CA ASP A 204 -2.61 9.36 21.38
C ASP A 204 -1.74 9.76 20.18
N ILE A 205 -1.96 9.08 19.06
CA ILE A 205 -1.20 9.29 17.82
C ILE A 205 -1.50 10.66 17.21
N THR A 206 -2.76 11.11 17.30
CA THR A 206 -3.16 12.42 16.79
C THR A 206 -2.39 13.52 17.50
N GLU A 207 -2.38 13.50 18.82
CA GLU A 207 -1.62 14.47 19.64
C GLU A 207 -0.12 14.40 19.36
N MET A 208 0.46 13.20 19.24
CA MET A 208 1.88 13.05 18.93
C MET A 208 2.26 13.67 17.59
N LEU A 209 1.44 13.46 16.54
CA LEU A 209 1.68 14.03 15.22
C LEU A 209 1.57 15.56 15.22
N HIS A 210 0.59 16.13 15.94
CA HIS A 210 0.43 17.57 16.04
C HIS A 210 1.59 18.22 16.81
N ARG A 211 2.04 17.63 17.91
CA ARG A 211 3.24 18.10 18.64
C ARG A 211 4.51 18.01 17.79
N ALA A 212 4.67 16.93 17.01
CA ALA A 212 5.82 16.80 16.10
C ALA A 212 5.83 17.92 15.06
N ARG A 213 4.67 18.23 14.47
CA ARG A 213 4.51 19.33 13.52
C ARG A 213 4.82 20.69 14.17
N GLU A 214 4.31 20.96 15.37
CA GLU A 214 4.56 22.22 16.11
C GLU A 214 6.04 22.36 16.49
N ALA A 215 6.71 21.25 16.78
CA ALA A 215 8.14 21.21 17.02
C ALA A 215 8.99 21.40 15.75
N GLY A 216 8.34 21.44 14.56
CA GLY A 216 9.04 21.58 13.28
C GLY A 216 9.74 20.32 12.81
N GLU A 217 9.35 19.15 13.31
CA GLU A 217 9.89 17.86 12.90
C GLU A 217 9.33 17.42 11.55
N ASN A 218 10.12 16.69 10.77
CA ASN A 218 9.67 16.05 9.54
C ASN A 218 8.85 14.81 9.87
N ILE A 219 7.69 14.67 9.20
CA ILE A 219 6.77 13.53 9.34
C ILE A 219 6.56 12.89 7.98
N MET A 220 6.69 11.57 7.91
CA MET A 220 6.38 10.78 6.73
C MET A 220 5.14 9.90 6.96
N PHE A 221 4.18 9.98 6.08
CA PHE A 221 2.99 9.13 6.07
C PHE A 221 3.17 8.04 5.03
N GLU A 222 3.25 6.80 5.49
CA GLU A 222 3.49 5.63 4.68
C GLU A 222 2.17 4.96 4.29
N GLY A 223 1.78 5.06 3.01
CA GLY A 223 0.63 4.38 2.45
C GLY A 223 0.92 2.91 2.12
N ALA A 224 -0.13 2.11 2.13
CA ALA A 224 -0.11 0.72 1.67
C ALA A 224 -0.99 0.56 0.43
N GLN A 225 -0.80 -0.53 -0.33
CA GLN A 225 -1.47 -0.78 -1.60
C GLN A 225 -1.20 0.34 -2.64
N GLY A 226 -2.16 0.69 -3.48
CA GLY A 226 -2.05 1.74 -4.48
C GLY A 226 -3.41 2.35 -4.84
N SER A 227 -3.42 3.49 -5.52
CA SER A 227 -4.62 4.29 -5.78
C SER A 227 -5.71 3.56 -6.57
N LEU A 228 -5.31 2.64 -7.47
CA LEU A 228 -6.27 1.84 -8.24
C LEU A 228 -6.86 0.66 -7.43
N LEU A 229 -6.40 0.47 -6.19
CA LEU A 229 -6.98 -0.43 -5.19
C LEU A 229 -7.80 0.31 -4.12
N ASP A 230 -7.97 1.62 -4.22
CA ASP A 230 -8.80 2.41 -3.30
C ASP A 230 -10.25 1.95 -3.35
N ILE A 231 -10.92 1.88 -2.18
CA ILE A 231 -12.31 1.38 -2.08
C ILE A 231 -13.30 2.24 -2.86
N ASP A 232 -13.06 3.55 -2.98
CA ASP A 232 -13.96 4.51 -3.63
C ASP A 232 -13.53 4.85 -5.07
N HIS A 233 -12.21 4.92 -5.32
CA HIS A 233 -11.65 5.42 -6.59
C HIS A 233 -10.94 4.35 -7.41
N GLY A 234 -10.82 3.12 -6.91
CA GLY A 234 -10.16 2.02 -7.59
C GLY A 234 -11.07 1.22 -8.52
N THR A 235 -10.57 0.09 -8.96
CA THR A 235 -11.26 -0.83 -9.89
C THR A 235 -12.25 -1.74 -9.14
N TYR A 236 -13.25 -1.14 -8.47
CA TYR A 236 -14.28 -1.84 -7.69
C TYR A 236 -15.00 -2.91 -8.52
N PRO A 237 -15.27 -4.13 -7.99
CA PRO A 237 -15.04 -4.57 -6.60
C PRO A 237 -13.65 -5.16 -6.34
N PHE A 238 -12.74 -5.17 -7.30
CA PHE A 238 -11.39 -5.72 -7.18
C PHE A 238 -10.43 -4.69 -6.58
N VAL A 239 -10.69 -4.32 -5.32
CA VAL A 239 -10.01 -3.29 -4.54
C VAL A 239 -9.71 -3.77 -3.13
N THR A 240 -8.92 -3.01 -2.37
CA THR A 240 -8.83 -3.19 -0.92
C THR A 240 -10.01 -2.50 -0.23
N SER A 241 -10.26 -2.82 1.03
CA SER A 241 -11.39 -2.25 1.80
C SER A 241 -11.03 -0.95 2.51
N SER A 242 -9.96 -0.29 2.12
CA SER A 242 -9.50 0.98 2.72
C SER A 242 -9.29 2.08 1.70
N ASN A 243 -9.28 3.34 2.16
CA ASN A 243 -8.90 4.47 1.35
C ASN A 243 -7.36 4.56 1.27
N THR A 244 -6.82 4.28 0.08
CA THR A 244 -5.39 4.28 -0.21
C THR A 244 -4.89 5.63 -0.72
N THR A 245 -5.81 6.56 -0.95
CA THR A 245 -5.53 7.91 -1.44
C THR A 245 -4.97 8.82 -0.35
N ALA A 246 -4.37 9.94 -0.75
CA ALA A 246 -3.81 10.94 0.16
C ALA A 246 -4.84 11.48 1.17
N GLY A 247 -6.11 11.57 0.80
CA GLY A 247 -7.21 11.93 1.70
C GLY A 247 -7.36 10.97 2.90
N GLY A 248 -7.03 9.69 2.70
CA GLY A 248 -7.00 8.67 3.75
C GLY A 248 -5.98 8.95 4.86
N THR A 249 -4.93 9.73 4.58
CA THR A 249 -3.93 10.13 5.58
C THR A 249 -4.57 10.93 6.70
N ALA A 250 -5.40 11.92 6.37
CA ALA A 250 -6.05 12.76 7.36
C ALA A 250 -7.03 11.97 8.24
N THR A 251 -7.90 11.16 7.64
CA THR A 251 -8.89 10.36 8.37
C THR A 251 -8.28 9.22 9.16
N GLY A 252 -7.19 8.63 8.65
CA GLY A 252 -6.54 7.45 9.25
C GLY A 252 -5.48 7.76 10.30
N SER A 253 -5.06 9.02 10.45
CA SER A 253 -4.06 9.43 11.45
C SER A 253 -4.54 10.55 12.39
N GLY A 254 -5.65 11.22 12.04
CA GLY A 254 -6.12 12.42 12.74
C GLY A 254 -5.30 13.69 12.41
N PHE A 255 -4.42 13.64 11.41
CA PHE A 255 -3.61 14.77 10.99
C PHE A 255 -4.37 15.62 9.96
N GLY A 256 -4.50 16.92 10.19
CA GLY A 256 -5.31 17.79 9.35
C GLY A 256 -4.82 17.84 7.89
N PRO A 257 -5.73 17.80 6.87
CA PRO A 257 -5.32 17.69 5.47
C PRO A 257 -4.54 18.90 4.96
N LEU A 258 -4.76 20.09 5.50
CA LEU A 258 -4.04 21.31 5.13
C LEU A 258 -2.60 21.37 5.68
N TYR A 259 -2.22 20.39 6.50
CA TYR A 259 -0.86 20.27 7.03
C TYR A 259 0.00 19.31 6.23
N LEU A 260 -0.55 18.68 5.19
CA LEU A 260 0.20 17.85 4.27
C LEU A 260 0.89 18.74 3.23
N ASP A 261 2.22 18.73 3.22
CA ASP A 261 3.01 19.66 2.40
C ASP A 261 3.34 19.08 1.03
N TYR A 262 3.47 17.75 0.93
CA TYR A 262 3.93 17.08 -0.28
C TYR A 262 3.33 15.66 -0.39
N VAL A 263 2.89 15.30 -1.58
CA VAL A 263 2.42 13.93 -1.90
C VAL A 263 3.32 13.33 -2.97
N LEU A 264 4.12 12.33 -2.60
CA LEU A 264 4.98 11.56 -3.50
C LEU A 264 4.22 10.34 -4.01
N GLY A 265 3.94 10.31 -5.31
CA GLY A 265 3.31 9.19 -5.98
C GLY A 265 4.34 8.18 -6.48
N ILE A 266 4.39 6.98 -5.90
CA ILE A 266 5.29 5.91 -6.37
C ILE A 266 4.63 5.20 -7.55
N THR A 267 5.33 5.17 -8.67
CA THR A 267 4.83 4.66 -9.95
C THR A 267 5.88 3.75 -10.57
N LYS A 268 5.50 2.57 -11.00
CA LYS A 268 6.39 1.68 -11.75
C LYS A 268 6.47 2.12 -13.23
N ALA A 269 7.63 2.02 -13.85
CA ALA A 269 7.82 2.37 -15.27
C ALA A 269 7.03 1.49 -16.26
N TYR A 270 6.38 0.46 -15.78
CA TYR A 270 5.37 -0.36 -16.44
C TYR A 270 4.26 -0.66 -15.45
N THR A 271 3.28 -1.47 -15.80
CA THR A 271 2.17 -1.74 -14.90
C THR A 271 2.16 -3.19 -14.44
N THR A 272 1.83 -3.43 -13.17
CA THR A 272 1.63 -4.78 -12.64
C THR A 272 0.36 -4.87 -11.80
N ARG A 273 -0.25 -6.06 -11.78
CA ARG A 273 -1.39 -6.35 -10.94
C ARG A 273 -1.31 -7.76 -10.36
N VAL A 274 -1.66 -7.91 -9.08
CA VAL A 274 -1.84 -9.21 -8.41
C VAL A 274 -3.32 -9.57 -8.38
N GLY A 275 -3.65 -10.85 -8.66
CA GLY A 275 -5.00 -11.37 -8.54
C GLY A 275 -5.93 -10.97 -9.68
N SER A 276 -7.22 -11.08 -9.41
CA SER A 276 -8.30 -10.85 -10.38
C SER A 276 -8.57 -9.36 -10.61
N GLY A 277 -9.43 -9.07 -11.57
CA GLY A 277 -9.89 -7.74 -11.90
C GLY A 277 -9.29 -7.19 -13.19
N PRO A 278 -9.83 -6.05 -13.67
CA PRO A 278 -9.49 -5.49 -14.97
C PRO A 278 -8.05 -5.00 -15.04
N PHE A 279 -7.45 -5.12 -16.22
CA PHE A 279 -6.11 -4.65 -16.49
C PHE A 279 -5.98 -4.27 -17.99
N PRO A 280 -6.38 -3.07 -18.39
CA PRO A 280 -6.47 -2.68 -19.81
C PRO A 280 -5.18 -2.84 -20.61
N THR A 281 -4.03 -2.60 -19.98
CA THR A 281 -2.71 -2.66 -20.63
C THR A 281 -1.99 -3.99 -20.44
N GLU A 282 -2.66 -5.05 -19.96
CA GLU A 282 -2.08 -6.36 -19.73
C GLU A 282 -1.45 -6.96 -20.99
N LEU A 283 -0.33 -7.64 -20.82
CA LEU A 283 0.43 -8.32 -21.87
C LEU A 283 0.49 -9.82 -21.63
N SER A 284 -0.16 -10.58 -22.51
CA SER A 284 -0.13 -12.06 -22.52
C SER A 284 0.87 -12.61 -23.56
N CYS A 285 1.93 -11.85 -23.90
CA CYS A 285 2.92 -12.17 -24.91
C CYS A 285 4.34 -12.22 -24.32
N ASP A 286 5.33 -12.52 -25.13
CA ASP A 286 6.75 -12.62 -24.75
C ASP A 286 7.28 -11.38 -24.01
N ILE A 287 6.80 -10.18 -24.38
CA ILE A 287 7.16 -8.95 -23.67
C ILE A 287 6.61 -8.97 -22.24
N GLY A 288 5.37 -9.41 -22.03
CA GLY A 288 4.80 -9.56 -20.70
C GLY A 288 5.58 -10.56 -19.84
N GLU A 289 6.03 -11.67 -20.44
CA GLU A 289 6.91 -12.62 -19.77
C GLU A 289 8.29 -12.04 -19.44
N TYR A 290 8.86 -11.28 -20.36
CA TYR A 290 10.12 -10.57 -20.16
C TYR A 290 10.05 -9.63 -18.97
N LEU A 291 9.04 -8.75 -18.93
CA LEU A 291 8.81 -7.83 -17.81
C LEU A 291 8.65 -8.60 -16.48
N GLY A 292 7.89 -9.69 -16.50
CA GLY A 292 7.69 -10.55 -15.33
C GLY A 292 8.97 -11.17 -14.79
N LYS A 293 9.81 -11.72 -15.68
CA LYS A 293 11.08 -12.37 -15.33
C LYS A 293 12.12 -11.34 -14.88
N LYS A 294 12.37 -10.31 -15.69
CA LYS A 294 13.39 -9.29 -15.41
C LYS A 294 13.03 -8.43 -14.20
N GLY A 295 11.74 -8.13 -14.04
CA GLY A 295 11.22 -7.38 -12.90
C GLY A 295 11.08 -8.20 -11.61
N HIS A 296 11.32 -9.53 -11.63
CA HIS A 296 11.04 -10.42 -10.50
C HIS A 296 9.64 -10.24 -9.93
N GLU A 297 8.62 -10.24 -10.83
CA GLU A 297 7.26 -9.87 -10.49
C GLU A 297 6.50 -11.01 -9.79
N PHE A 298 6.80 -11.16 -8.49
CA PHE A 298 6.10 -12.06 -7.58
C PHE A 298 5.65 -11.29 -6.34
N GLY A 299 4.45 -11.59 -5.84
CA GLY A 299 3.90 -10.92 -4.66
C GLY A 299 4.72 -11.22 -3.41
N ALA A 300 5.19 -10.18 -2.70
CA ALA A 300 6.02 -10.33 -1.50
C ALA A 300 5.32 -11.12 -0.38
N THR A 301 4.00 -11.02 -0.29
CA THR A 301 3.18 -11.65 0.76
C THR A 301 2.67 -13.03 0.37
N THR A 302 2.24 -13.20 -0.90
CA THR A 302 1.55 -14.41 -1.35
C THR A 302 2.38 -15.28 -2.29
N GLY A 303 3.54 -14.80 -2.76
CA GLY A 303 4.36 -15.47 -3.78
C GLY A 303 3.69 -15.59 -5.16
N ARG A 304 2.48 -15.08 -5.34
CA ARG A 304 1.74 -15.16 -6.61
C ARG A 304 2.45 -14.36 -7.69
N LYS A 305 2.52 -14.91 -8.91
CA LYS A 305 3.02 -14.18 -10.09
C LYS A 305 2.12 -12.96 -10.34
N ARG A 306 2.74 -11.81 -10.57
CA ARG A 306 2.03 -10.60 -10.98
C ARG A 306 1.79 -10.64 -12.48
N ARG A 307 0.62 -10.19 -12.89
CA ARG A 307 0.30 -9.86 -14.27
C ARG A 307 1.08 -8.59 -14.64
N THR A 308 1.57 -8.50 -15.85
CA THR A 308 2.41 -7.38 -16.33
C THR A 308 1.77 -6.72 -17.54
N GLY A 309 2.00 -5.42 -17.71
CA GLY A 309 1.45 -4.65 -18.83
C GLY A 309 2.24 -3.39 -19.10
N TRP A 310 1.95 -2.74 -20.22
CA TRP A 310 2.53 -1.45 -20.57
C TRP A 310 2.12 -0.36 -19.57
N PHE A 311 2.92 0.69 -19.52
CA PHE A 311 2.63 1.87 -18.71
C PHE A 311 1.29 2.50 -19.10
N ASP A 312 0.47 2.84 -18.11
CA ASP A 312 -0.86 3.40 -18.28
C ASP A 312 -0.90 4.85 -17.81
N ALA A 313 -0.73 5.80 -18.74
CA ALA A 313 -0.76 7.22 -18.42
C ALA A 313 -2.19 7.72 -18.12
N VAL A 314 -3.24 7.02 -18.58
CA VAL A 314 -4.63 7.40 -18.31
C VAL A 314 -4.94 7.12 -16.83
N ALA A 315 -4.63 5.90 -16.38
CA ALA A 315 -4.80 5.51 -14.99
C ALA A 315 -3.91 6.34 -14.04
N LEU A 316 -2.64 6.61 -14.43
CA LEU A 316 -1.76 7.45 -13.61
C LEU A 316 -2.26 8.90 -13.52
N ARG A 317 -2.75 9.49 -14.59
CA ARG A 317 -3.33 10.84 -14.57
C ARG A 317 -4.53 10.93 -13.61
N HIS A 318 -5.34 9.89 -13.57
CA HIS A 318 -6.41 9.78 -12.58
C HIS A 318 -5.84 9.75 -11.15
N ALA A 319 -4.86 8.88 -10.90
CA ALA A 319 -4.21 8.79 -9.59
C ALA A 319 -3.57 10.12 -9.17
N VAL A 320 -2.89 10.83 -10.09
CA VAL A 320 -2.33 12.18 -9.84
C VAL A 320 -3.39 13.16 -9.36
N ARG A 321 -4.56 13.16 -10.01
CA ARG A 321 -5.66 14.09 -9.68
C ARG A 321 -6.31 13.82 -8.34
N ILE A 322 -6.67 12.55 -8.05
CA ILE A 322 -7.37 12.20 -6.80
C ILE A 322 -6.48 12.31 -5.56
N ASN A 323 -5.16 12.29 -5.75
CA ASN A 323 -4.17 12.41 -4.69
C ASN A 323 -3.51 13.78 -4.58
N SER A 324 -3.73 14.69 -5.53
CA SER A 324 -2.99 15.96 -5.62
C SER A 324 -1.47 15.71 -5.61
N VAL A 325 -0.98 14.75 -6.41
CA VAL A 325 0.42 14.34 -6.43
C VAL A 325 1.31 15.53 -6.73
N SER A 326 2.25 15.82 -5.84
CA SER A 326 3.23 16.91 -5.96
C SER A 326 4.40 16.52 -6.86
N GLY A 327 4.81 15.26 -6.82
CA GLY A 327 5.87 14.69 -7.64
C GLY A 327 5.78 13.17 -7.71
N ILE A 328 6.40 12.58 -8.71
CA ILE A 328 6.40 11.15 -8.99
C ILE A 328 7.76 10.56 -8.66
N CYS A 329 7.77 9.41 -8.00
CA CYS A 329 8.93 8.53 -7.99
C CYS A 329 8.70 7.40 -9.00
N LEU A 330 9.46 7.39 -10.08
CA LEU A 330 9.42 6.37 -11.12
C LEU A 330 10.35 5.21 -10.73
N THR A 331 9.80 4.01 -10.56
CA THR A 331 10.55 2.83 -10.14
C THR A 331 10.68 1.80 -11.25
N LYS A 332 11.67 0.90 -11.14
CA LYS A 332 11.84 -0.22 -12.07
C LYS A 332 12.10 0.19 -13.53
N LEU A 333 12.76 1.33 -13.75
CA LEU A 333 13.13 1.77 -15.09
C LEU A 333 14.06 0.77 -15.77
N ASP A 334 14.98 0.18 -15.02
CA ASP A 334 15.95 -0.85 -15.38
C ASP A 334 15.32 -2.10 -16.02
N VAL A 335 14.07 -2.38 -15.69
CA VAL A 335 13.34 -3.53 -16.27
C VAL A 335 13.04 -3.34 -17.76
N LEU A 336 12.98 -2.11 -18.23
CA LEU A 336 12.74 -1.80 -19.64
C LEU A 336 14.01 -1.82 -20.51
N ASP A 337 15.21 -1.92 -19.91
CA ASP A 337 16.48 -1.99 -20.65
C ASP A 337 16.50 -3.21 -21.60
N GLY A 338 16.97 -3.03 -22.83
CA GLY A 338 17.07 -4.07 -23.85
C GLY A 338 15.80 -4.25 -24.69
N LEU A 339 14.78 -3.43 -24.50
CA LEU A 339 13.62 -3.40 -25.39
C LEU A 339 13.89 -2.47 -26.58
N ASP A 340 13.51 -2.88 -27.78
CA ASP A 340 13.60 -2.05 -29.00
C ASP A 340 12.57 -0.93 -29.00
N GLU A 341 11.38 -1.20 -28.44
CA GLU A 341 10.28 -0.28 -28.32
C GLU A 341 9.64 -0.37 -26.92
N VAL A 342 9.17 0.76 -26.42
CA VAL A 342 8.34 0.86 -25.22
C VAL A 342 7.02 1.54 -25.56
N LYS A 343 5.92 1.14 -24.92
CA LYS A 343 4.60 1.71 -25.20
C LYS A 343 4.00 2.35 -23.97
N ILE A 344 3.31 3.46 -24.18
CA ILE A 344 2.53 4.17 -23.18
C ILE A 344 1.07 4.18 -23.63
N CYS A 345 0.17 3.72 -22.79
CA CYS A 345 -1.27 3.91 -23.02
C CYS A 345 -1.61 5.37 -22.74
N ILE A 346 -2.03 6.08 -23.78
CA ILE A 346 -2.34 7.53 -23.77
C ILE A 346 -3.85 7.82 -23.73
N GLY A 347 -4.68 6.82 -24.00
CA GLY A 347 -6.14 6.94 -24.04
C GLY A 347 -6.82 5.58 -24.03
N TYR A 348 -8.14 5.58 -23.81
CA TYR A 348 -9.00 4.42 -23.97
C TYR A 348 -10.04 4.65 -25.06
N ARG A 349 -10.49 3.58 -25.68
CA ARG A 349 -11.61 3.56 -26.64
C ARG A 349 -12.60 2.48 -26.26
N ASP A 350 -13.87 2.69 -26.63
CA ASP A 350 -14.88 1.65 -26.60
C ASP A 350 -14.76 0.66 -27.78
N ALA A 351 -15.60 -0.35 -27.83
CA ALA A 351 -15.63 -1.34 -28.91
C ALA A 351 -15.98 -0.72 -30.29
N GLN A 352 -16.58 0.47 -30.32
CA GLN A 352 -16.92 1.23 -31.53
C GLN A 352 -15.79 2.18 -31.96
N GLY A 353 -14.71 2.26 -31.18
CA GLY A 353 -13.54 3.11 -31.44
C GLY A 353 -13.66 4.54 -30.93
N ASN A 354 -14.73 4.89 -30.22
CA ASN A 354 -14.89 6.23 -29.63
C ASN A 354 -13.99 6.41 -28.42
N PRO A 355 -13.38 7.60 -28.22
CA PRO A 355 -12.63 7.89 -27.00
C PRO A 355 -13.52 7.83 -25.76
N VAL A 356 -13.04 7.18 -24.71
CA VAL A 356 -13.72 7.09 -23.42
C VAL A 356 -12.80 7.54 -22.26
N GLY A 357 -13.40 8.01 -21.18
CA GLY A 357 -12.69 8.37 -19.96
C GLY A 357 -12.34 7.17 -19.09
N ILE A 358 -11.96 7.45 -17.83
CA ILE A 358 -11.79 6.43 -16.80
C ILE A 358 -13.13 5.77 -16.53
N PRO A 359 -13.21 4.42 -16.62
CA PRO A 359 -14.43 3.69 -16.27
C PRO A 359 -14.75 3.77 -14.77
N PHE A 360 -16.03 3.61 -14.43
CA PHE A 360 -16.50 3.69 -13.03
C PHE A 360 -16.63 2.31 -12.37
N ASP A 361 -16.70 1.23 -13.15
CA ASP A 361 -16.90 -0.13 -12.66
C ASP A 361 -16.02 -1.15 -13.39
N ALA A 362 -15.99 -2.37 -12.89
CA ALA A 362 -15.16 -3.44 -13.44
C ALA A 362 -15.53 -3.80 -14.89
N ASP A 363 -16.80 -3.75 -15.24
CA ASP A 363 -17.26 -4.07 -16.60
C ASP A 363 -16.78 -3.01 -17.59
N GLY A 364 -16.90 -1.74 -17.22
CA GLY A 364 -16.33 -0.63 -17.96
C GLY A 364 -14.82 -0.78 -18.15
N TRP A 365 -14.08 -1.09 -17.08
CA TRP A 365 -12.65 -1.32 -17.15
C TRP A 365 -12.25 -2.52 -18.01
N ASN A 366 -13.07 -3.59 -18.03
CA ASN A 366 -12.84 -4.77 -18.88
C ASN A 366 -13.17 -4.52 -20.36
N SER A 367 -14.02 -3.54 -20.66
CA SER A 367 -14.49 -3.26 -22.01
C SER A 367 -13.64 -2.26 -22.78
N VAL A 368 -12.81 -1.47 -22.10
CA VAL A 368 -11.98 -0.46 -22.76
C VAL A 368 -10.80 -1.07 -23.48
N LEU A 369 -10.48 -0.47 -24.63
CA LEU A 369 -9.32 -0.81 -25.45
C LEU A 369 -8.25 0.27 -25.30
N PRO A 370 -7.02 -0.08 -24.88
CA PRO A 370 -5.94 0.89 -24.71
C PRO A 370 -5.45 1.43 -26.07
N VAL A 371 -5.21 2.73 -26.14
CA VAL A 371 -4.59 3.41 -27.26
C VAL A 371 -3.14 3.70 -26.90
N TYR A 372 -2.22 3.13 -27.65
CA TYR A 372 -0.79 3.24 -27.38
C TYR A 372 -0.09 4.28 -28.24
N GLU A 373 0.83 5.00 -27.62
CA GLU A 373 1.95 5.67 -28.26
C GLU A 373 3.19 4.79 -28.12
N THR A 374 3.89 4.56 -29.23
CA THR A 374 5.13 3.77 -29.26
C THR A 374 6.32 4.73 -29.29
N LEU A 375 7.26 4.51 -28.38
CA LEU A 375 8.51 5.25 -28.28
C LEU A 375 9.69 4.30 -28.53
N PRO A 376 10.83 4.79 -29.08
CA PRO A 376 12.05 4.01 -29.15
C PRO A 376 12.48 3.56 -27.75
N GLY A 377 12.83 2.27 -27.62
CA GLY A 377 13.45 1.71 -26.43
C GLY A 377 14.94 2.05 -26.35
N TRP A 378 15.64 1.38 -25.46
CA TRP A 378 17.08 1.58 -25.26
C TRP A 378 17.78 0.26 -24.92
N GLN A 379 19.00 0.11 -25.44
CA GLN A 379 19.80 -1.09 -25.26
C GLN A 379 20.82 -0.97 -24.11
N ASP A 380 21.27 0.28 -23.83
CA ASP A 380 22.22 0.53 -22.77
C ASP A 380 21.54 0.39 -21.39
N SER A 381 22.30 -0.09 -20.42
CA SER A 381 21.75 -0.30 -19.06
C SER A 381 21.49 1.03 -18.34
N THR A 382 20.35 1.10 -17.66
CA THR A 382 20.03 2.17 -16.71
C THR A 382 20.38 1.80 -15.27
N VAL A 383 20.78 0.55 -15.02
CA VAL A 383 21.11 0.04 -13.68
C VAL A 383 22.25 0.83 -13.04
N GLY A 384 22.04 1.28 -11.82
CA GLY A 384 23.08 1.98 -11.04
C GLY A 384 23.29 3.44 -11.41
N ALA A 385 22.54 4.00 -12.36
CA ALA A 385 22.60 5.42 -12.65
C ALA A 385 22.14 6.26 -11.42
N THR A 386 22.92 7.27 -11.06
CA THR A 386 22.66 8.20 -9.94
C THR A 386 22.40 9.63 -10.41
N GLU A 387 22.62 9.89 -11.70
CA GLU A 387 22.42 11.18 -12.35
C GLU A 387 21.59 11.01 -13.60
N LEU A 388 20.77 12.01 -13.96
CA LEU A 388 19.85 11.93 -15.10
C LEU A 388 20.57 11.81 -16.45
N ASP A 389 21.74 12.43 -16.58
CA ASP A 389 22.54 12.44 -17.81
C ASP A 389 23.24 11.10 -18.10
N GLN A 390 23.38 10.25 -17.09
CA GLN A 390 23.85 8.86 -17.24
C GLN A 390 22.82 7.95 -17.91
N LEU A 391 21.55 8.35 -17.90
CA LEU A 391 20.51 7.57 -18.57
C LEU A 391 20.59 7.71 -20.10
N PRO A 392 20.31 6.61 -20.86
CA PRO A 392 20.16 6.68 -22.31
C PRO A 392 19.15 7.74 -22.72
N ILE A 393 19.39 8.40 -23.87
CA ILE A 393 18.53 9.50 -24.34
C ILE A 393 17.04 9.08 -24.44
N ASN A 394 16.79 7.84 -24.91
CA ASN A 394 15.43 7.32 -25.06
C ASN A 394 14.77 7.08 -23.70
N ALA A 395 15.52 6.65 -22.67
CA ALA A 395 15.01 6.54 -21.31
C ALA A 395 14.63 7.91 -20.72
N ARG A 396 15.45 8.94 -20.98
CA ARG A 396 15.13 10.34 -20.59
C ARG A 396 13.89 10.86 -21.33
N ASN A 397 13.77 10.56 -22.63
CA ASN A 397 12.60 10.93 -23.42
C ASN A 397 11.32 10.23 -22.91
N TYR A 398 11.43 8.97 -22.51
CA TYR A 398 10.34 8.21 -21.89
C TYR A 398 9.86 8.87 -20.59
N ILE A 399 10.77 9.22 -19.69
CA ILE A 399 10.46 9.94 -18.43
C ILE A 399 9.75 11.26 -18.74
N LYS A 400 10.33 12.08 -19.63
CA LYS A 400 9.76 13.37 -20.03
C LYS A 400 8.37 13.22 -20.67
N ARG A 401 8.17 12.15 -21.44
CA ARG A 401 6.86 11.89 -22.05
C ARG A 401 5.81 11.55 -21.00
N ILE A 402 6.17 10.78 -19.99
CA ILE A 402 5.29 10.49 -18.85
C ILE A 402 4.87 11.80 -18.18
N GLU A 403 5.81 12.67 -17.81
CA GLU A 403 5.50 13.96 -17.17
C GLU A 403 4.49 14.79 -17.98
N LEU A 404 4.70 14.89 -19.28
CA LEU A 404 3.80 15.62 -20.18
C LEU A 404 2.39 15.03 -20.24
N LEU A 405 2.29 13.68 -20.20
CA LEU A 405 1.00 12.99 -20.28
C LEU A 405 0.20 13.06 -18.99
N VAL A 406 0.87 13.08 -17.85
CA VAL A 406 0.19 12.97 -16.54
C VAL A 406 0.07 14.32 -15.82
N GLY A 407 0.87 15.31 -16.19
CA GLY A 407 0.85 16.66 -15.63
C GLY A 407 1.48 16.77 -14.24
N ALA A 408 2.45 15.89 -13.93
CA ALA A 408 3.24 15.94 -12.69
C ALA A 408 4.72 15.62 -13.00
N SER A 409 5.66 16.26 -12.29
CA SER A 409 7.09 16.03 -12.45
C SER A 409 7.53 14.68 -11.92
N VAL A 410 8.55 14.09 -12.53
CA VAL A 410 9.26 12.94 -11.96
C VAL A 410 10.42 13.49 -11.13
N ASP A 411 10.28 13.40 -9.83
CA ASP A 411 11.22 13.96 -8.86
C ASP A 411 12.28 12.95 -8.41
N ILE A 412 11.96 11.66 -8.52
CA ILE A 412 12.87 10.56 -8.17
C ILE A 412 12.78 9.45 -9.22
N VAL A 413 13.92 8.88 -9.60
CA VAL A 413 13.97 7.70 -10.49
C VAL A 413 14.78 6.59 -9.80
N SER A 414 14.17 5.44 -9.61
CA SER A 414 14.84 4.25 -9.11
C SER A 414 15.36 3.42 -10.27
N THR A 415 16.69 3.23 -10.33
CA THR A 415 17.44 2.58 -11.41
C THR A 415 17.94 1.18 -11.05
N GLY A 416 17.57 0.66 -9.87
CA GLY A 416 17.93 -0.67 -9.42
C GLY A 416 17.33 -0.99 -8.05
N PRO A 417 17.61 -2.19 -7.50
CA PRO A 417 17.03 -2.64 -6.23
C PRO A 417 17.65 -1.98 -4.98
N ASP A 418 18.92 -1.56 -5.04
CA ASP A 418 19.59 -0.92 -3.93
C ASP A 418 19.16 0.54 -3.77
N ARG A 419 19.17 1.05 -2.52
CA ARG A 419 18.79 2.44 -2.22
C ARG A 419 19.71 3.47 -2.85
N VAL A 420 20.99 3.15 -3.05
CA VAL A 420 21.96 4.04 -3.72
C VAL A 420 21.74 4.13 -5.23
N GLU A 421 21.05 3.18 -5.83
CA GLU A 421 20.69 3.17 -7.25
C GLU A 421 19.43 4.02 -7.47
N THR A 422 19.55 5.32 -7.18
CA THR A 422 18.42 6.26 -7.22
C THR A 422 18.89 7.64 -7.66
N ILE A 423 18.21 8.21 -8.64
CA ILE A 423 18.39 9.60 -9.08
C ILE A 423 17.38 10.45 -8.32
N ILE A 424 17.83 11.47 -7.60
CA ILE A 424 16.97 12.44 -6.90
C ILE A 424 17.07 13.76 -7.64
N LEU A 425 16.01 14.13 -8.36
CA LEU A 425 15.92 15.40 -9.09
C LEU A 425 15.35 16.50 -8.19
N ARG A 426 14.42 16.11 -7.30
CA ARG A 426 13.83 16.97 -6.29
C ARG A 426 13.55 16.17 -5.03
N HIS A 427 14.04 16.63 -3.89
CA HIS A 427 13.88 15.92 -2.63
C HIS A 427 12.65 16.40 -1.87
N PRO A 428 11.68 15.51 -1.49
CA PRO A 428 10.40 15.92 -0.88
C PRO A 428 10.52 16.69 0.44
N PHE A 429 11.61 16.49 1.19
CA PHE A 429 11.82 17.12 2.51
C PHE A 429 12.70 18.37 2.47
N THR A 430 13.48 18.61 1.45
CA THR A 430 14.50 19.67 1.44
C THR A 430 14.23 20.82 0.45
N GLU A 431 13.29 20.62 -0.50
CA GLU A 431 12.98 21.62 -1.54
C GLU A 431 11.54 22.15 -1.51
#